data_16c867705570191075ad94d52a34a641
#
_entry.id   16c867705570191075ad94d52a34a641
#
_cell.length_a   1.000
_cell.length_b   1.000
_cell.length_c   1.000
_cell.angle_alpha   90.00
_cell.angle_beta   90.00
_cell.angle_gamma   90.00
#
_symmetry.space_group_name_H-M   'P 1'
#
loop_
_entity.id
_entity.type
_entity.pdbx_description
1 polymer ?
#
loop_
_entity_poly.entity_id
_entity_poly.type
_entity_poly.pdbx_seq_one_letter_code
_entity_poly.pdbx_strand_id
1 'polypeptide(L)'
;DSVDVKKYDCFFAFGNESFARGMKGIRPLNDGEKIYSFGAGGYGTKDGIERLFKFYEDMEARIKNECDPQEVYCYEYNNHECCIAFDGDIEAIRLVAGIWGVETAKTIKRRSAFYRVEELFN
;
A
#
# COMPACT_ATOMS: atom_id res chain seq x y z
N ASP A 1 -0.07 -11.13 -2.00
CA ASP A 1 1.34 -11.31 -2.29
C ASP A 1 2.06 -9.97 -2.23
N SER A 2 3.19 -9.96 -1.56
CA SER A 2 3.99 -8.75 -1.46
C SER A 2 4.76 -8.49 -2.76
N VAL A 3 4.84 -7.24 -3.13
CA VAL A 3 5.61 -6.82 -4.29
C VAL A 3 7.09 -6.89 -3.94
N ASP A 4 7.89 -7.46 -4.82
CA ASP A 4 9.34 -7.46 -4.67
C ASP A 4 9.89 -6.10 -5.12
N VAL A 5 10.02 -5.18 -4.17
CA VAL A 5 10.44 -3.82 -4.47
C VAL A 5 11.89 -3.74 -4.99
N LYS A 6 12.69 -4.78 -4.79
CA LYS A 6 14.06 -4.82 -5.31
C LYS A 6 14.09 -4.77 -6.83
N LYS A 7 13.06 -5.26 -7.49
CA LYS A 7 12.95 -5.17 -8.96
C LYS A 7 12.89 -3.72 -9.44
N TYR A 8 12.51 -2.81 -8.55
CA TYR A 8 12.37 -1.39 -8.85
C TYR A 8 13.50 -0.59 -8.21
N ASP A 9 14.60 -1.24 -7.85
CA ASP A 9 15.74 -0.59 -7.19
C ASP A 9 15.32 0.16 -5.93
N CYS A 10 14.42 -0.45 -5.17
CA CYS A 10 13.90 0.09 -3.93
C CYS A 10 14.06 -0.92 -2.80
N PHE A 11 14.07 -0.42 -1.58
CA PHE A 11 14.13 -1.27 -0.39
C PHE A 11 13.56 -0.53 0.81
N PHE A 12 13.29 -1.27 1.88
CA PHE A 12 12.85 -0.70 3.15
C PHE A 12 13.97 -0.85 4.18
N ALA A 13 14.16 0.20 4.99
CA ALA A 13 15.19 0.20 6.02
C ALA A 13 14.72 1.02 7.22
N PHE A 14 15.05 0.54 8.41
CA PHE A 14 14.66 1.16 9.67
C PHE A 14 15.88 1.34 10.58
N GLY A 15 17.05 1.57 10.00
CA GLY A 15 18.29 1.79 10.72
C GLY A 15 19.48 1.63 9.77
N ASN A 16 20.66 1.95 10.27
CA ASN A 16 21.87 1.96 9.44
C ASN A 16 22.22 0.59 8.86
N GLU A 17 22.07 -0.47 9.65
CA GLU A 17 22.36 -1.83 9.19
C GLU A 17 21.42 -2.27 8.07
N SER A 18 20.12 -2.07 8.27
CA SER A 18 19.14 -2.46 7.25
C SER A 18 19.28 -1.61 6.00
N PHE A 19 19.66 -0.33 6.16
CA PHE A 19 19.94 0.53 5.02
C PHE A 19 21.11 -0.01 4.20
N ALA A 20 22.22 -0.38 4.87
CA ALA A 20 23.38 -0.93 4.19
C ALA A 20 23.05 -2.23 3.45
N ARG A 21 22.23 -3.09 4.08
CA ARG A 21 21.78 -4.34 3.43
C ARG A 21 20.91 -4.03 2.20
N GLY A 22 20.03 -3.04 2.32
CA GLY A 22 19.19 -2.63 1.21
C GLY A 22 19.99 -2.13 0.02
N MET A 23 21.01 -1.33 0.29
CA MET A 23 21.90 -0.81 -0.76
C MET A 23 22.63 -1.93 -1.50
N LYS A 24 22.99 -3.00 -0.80
CA LYS A 24 23.63 -4.16 -1.43
C LYS A 24 22.66 -5.00 -2.25
N GLY A 25 21.37 -4.91 -1.95
CA GLY A 25 20.35 -5.70 -2.62
C GLY A 25 19.85 -5.13 -3.93
N ILE A 26 20.14 -3.86 -4.21
CA ILE A 26 19.77 -3.22 -5.47
C ILE A 26 21.02 -3.13 -6.36
N ARG A 27 20.81 -2.72 -7.62
CA ARG A 27 21.93 -2.53 -8.54
C ARG A 27 22.89 -1.45 -8.03
N PRO A 28 24.15 -1.50 -8.39
CA PRO A 28 25.08 -0.40 -8.05
C PRO A 28 24.60 0.92 -8.63
N LEU A 29 24.81 2.00 -7.87
CA LEU A 29 24.43 3.33 -8.34
C LEU A 29 25.39 3.83 -9.39
N ASN A 30 24.88 4.57 -10.36
CA ASN A 30 25.68 5.27 -11.35
C ASN A 30 26.34 6.50 -10.70
N ASP A 31 27.38 7.04 -11.36
CA ASP A 31 28.01 8.27 -10.89
C ASP A 31 26.97 9.39 -10.77
N GLY A 32 26.96 10.02 -9.60
CA GLY A 32 26.04 11.13 -9.32
C GLY A 32 24.62 10.70 -9.00
N GLU A 33 24.31 9.41 -9.11
CA GLU A 33 22.99 8.90 -8.77
C GLU A 33 22.78 8.88 -7.25
N LYS A 34 21.59 9.24 -6.81
CA LYS A 34 21.27 9.34 -5.38
C LYS A 34 20.15 8.38 -5.01
N ILE A 35 20.08 8.07 -3.71
CA ILE A 35 18.97 7.35 -3.12
C ILE A 35 18.02 8.35 -2.47
N TYR A 36 16.74 8.19 -2.73
CA TYR A 36 15.68 9.05 -2.19
C TYR A 36 14.78 8.26 -1.25
N SER A 37 14.26 8.93 -0.24
CA SER A 37 13.24 8.37 0.63
C SER A 37 11.86 8.66 0.04
N PHE A 38 10.97 7.66 0.02
CA PHE A 38 9.58 7.89 -0.38
C PHE A 38 8.59 7.69 0.78
N GLY A 39 9.12 7.71 2.01
CA GLY A 39 8.30 7.61 3.21
C GLY A 39 8.16 6.18 3.73
N ALA A 40 7.68 6.07 4.94
CA ALA A 40 7.43 4.77 5.61
C ALA A 40 8.65 3.83 5.60
N GLY A 41 9.85 4.40 5.66
CA GLY A 41 11.08 3.60 5.64
C GLY A 41 11.50 3.12 4.26
N GLY A 42 10.86 3.60 3.20
CA GLY A 42 11.18 3.21 1.84
C GLY A 42 12.22 4.10 1.19
N TYR A 43 13.14 3.48 0.45
CA TYR A 43 14.24 4.16 -0.26
C TYR A 43 14.40 3.56 -1.64
N GLY A 44 14.87 4.36 -2.57
CA GLY A 44 15.14 3.87 -3.91
C GLY A 44 15.78 4.93 -4.80
N THR A 45 16.15 4.50 -6.01
CA THR A 45 16.57 5.44 -7.04
C THR A 45 15.34 6.21 -7.53
N LYS A 46 15.56 7.41 -8.08
CA LYS A 46 14.45 8.20 -8.62
C LYS A 46 13.68 7.42 -9.68
N ASP A 47 14.37 6.82 -10.61
CA ASP A 47 13.76 6.02 -11.66
C ASP A 47 13.01 4.82 -11.08
N GLY A 48 13.63 4.13 -10.13
CA GLY A 48 13.00 2.97 -9.49
C GLY A 48 11.72 3.32 -8.75
N ILE A 49 11.74 4.43 -8.01
CA ILE A 49 10.55 4.92 -7.29
C ILE A 49 9.43 5.25 -8.27
N GLU A 50 9.75 5.92 -9.38
CA GLU A 50 8.76 6.27 -10.39
C GLU A 50 8.13 5.02 -11.00
N ARG A 51 8.94 4.01 -11.31
CA ARG A 51 8.45 2.74 -11.86
C ARG A 51 7.60 1.97 -10.84
N LEU A 52 8.01 1.99 -9.57
CA LEU A 52 7.25 1.34 -8.50
C LEU A 52 5.87 1.99 -8.33
N PHE A 53 5.83 3.31 -8.30
CA PHE A 53 4.56 4.03 -8.15
C PHE A 53 3.65 3.82 -9.36
N LYS A 54 4.24 3.78 -10.55
CA LYS A 54 3.47 3.46 -11.77
C LYS A 54 2.85 2.08 -11.69
N PHE A 55 3.59 1.10 -11.19
CA PHE A 55 3.08 -0.25 -10.97
C PHE A 55 1.87 -0.23 -10.02
N TYR A 56 1.95 0.49 -8.91
CA TYR A 56 0.84 0.59 -7.97
C TYR A 56 -0.38 1.30 -8.57
N GLU A 57 -0.16 2.36 -9.33
CA GLU A 57 -1.25 3.05 -10.02
C GLU A 57 -1.97 2.14 -11.01
N ASP A 58 -1.21 1.36 -11.78
CA ASP A 58 -1.76 0.43 -12.76
C ASP A 58 -2.53 -0.70 -12.06
N MET A 59 -2.03 -1.16 -10.92
CA MET A 59 -2.69 -2.18 -10.13
C MET A 59 -4.02 -1.66 -9.56
N GLU A 60 -4.03 -0.44 -9.02
CA GLU A 60 -5.27 0.17 -8.51
C GLU A 60 -6.29 0.35 -9.63
N ALA A 61 -5.86 0.81 -10.80
CA ALA A 61 -6.76 0.96 -11.94
C ALA A 61 -7.38 -0.37 -12.35
N ARG A 62 -6.59 -1.43 -12.34
CA ARG A 62 -7.08 -2.77 -12.65
C ARG A 62 -8.10 -3.25 -11.62
N ILE A 63 -7.79 -3.08 -10.34
CA ILE A 63 -8.72 -3.45 -9.27
C ILE A 63 -10.03 -2.69 -9.42
N LYS A 64 -9.95 -1.40 -9.69
CA LYS A 64 -11.12 -0.54 -9.85
C LYS A 64 -12.02 -1.02 -10.99
N ASN A 65 -11.41 -1.48 -12.09
CA ASN A 65 -12.15 -1.89 -13.29
C ASN A 65 -12.67 -3.32 -13.22
N GLU A 66 -11.96 -4.22 -12.53
CA GLU A 66 -12.24 -5.66 -12.56
C GLU A 66 -12.87 -6.21 -11.30
N CYS A 67 -12.80 -5.48 -10.19
CA CYS A 67 -13.26 -5.97 -8.89
C CYS A 67 -14.45 -5.18 -8.38
N ASP A 68 -15.23 -5.82 -7.52
CA ASP A 68 -16.35 -5.19 -6.84
C ASP A 68 -15.88 -4.65 -5.47
N PRO A 69 -16.25 -3.41 -5.11
CA PRO A 69 -15.84 -2.83 -3.83
C PRO A 69 -16.21 -3.66 -2.60
N GLN A 70 -17.40 -4.26 -2.59
CA GLN A 70 -17.84 -5.08 -1.46
C GLN A 70 -16.98 -6.33 -1.33
N GLU A 71 -16.60 -6.95 -2.45
CA GLU A 71 -15.73 -8.12 -2.44
C GLU A 71 -14.32 -7.77 -1.96
N VAL A 72 -13.80 -6.64 -2.39
CA VAL A 72 -12.48 -6.17 -1.94
C VAL A 72 -12.51 -5.89 -0.44
N TYR A 73 -13.57 -5.27 0.05
CA TYR A 73 -13.74 -5.07 1.49
C TYR A 73 -13.73 -6.39 2.26
N CYS A 74 -14.51 -7.36 1.80
CA CYS A 74 -14.60 -8.66 2.47
C CYS A 74 -13.27 -9.40 2.46
N TYR A 75 -12.59 -9.39 1.33
CA TYR A 75 -11.28 -10.03 1.22
C TYR A 75 -10.28 -9.40 2.19
N GLU A 76 -10.21 -8.08 2.20
CA GLU A 76 -9.28 -7.36 3.07
C GLU A 76 -9.63 -7.56 4.54
N TYR A 77 -10.91 -7.52 4.89
CA TYR A 77 -11.35 -7.77 6.25
C TYR A 77 -10.90 -9.16 6.73
N ASN A 78 -11.05 -10.17 5.87
CA ASN A 78 -10.69 -11.54 6.23
C ASN A 78 -9.17 -11.73 6.35
N ASN A 79 -8.39 -10.92 5.67
CA ASN A 79 -6.93 -10.98 5.75
C ASN A 79 -6.37 -10.41 7.06
N HIS A 80 -7.19 -9.69 7.82
CA HIS A 80 -6.82 -9.18 9.13
C HIS A 80 -7.33 -10.07 10.26
N GLU A 81 -7.41 -11.37 10.01
CA GLU A 81 -7.97 -12.32 10.97
C GLU A 81 -7.26 -12.39 12.31
N CYS A 82 -5.95 -12.10 12.31
CA CYS A 82 -5.17 -12.09 13.55
C CYS A 82 -5.39 -10.81 14.34
N CYS A 83 -6.02 -9.82 13.76
CA CYS A 83 -6.31 -8.56 14.39
C CYS A 83 -7.71 -8.57 14.97
N ILE A 84 -7.94 -7.70 15.92
CA ILE A 84 -9.28 -7.53 16.43
C ILE A 84 -10.14 -6.99 15.29
N ALA A 85 -11.34 -7.51 15.17
CA ALA A 85 -12.22 -7.30 14.03
C ALA A 85 -12.37 -5.83 13.62
N PHE A 86 -12.41 -4.90 14.56
CA PHE A 86 -12.62 -3.51 14.17
C PHE A 86 -11.41 -2.88 13.48
N ASP A 87 -10.18 -3.31 13.78
CA ASP A 87 -8.99 -2.84 13.08
C ASP A 87 -9.01 -3.29 11.62
N GLY A 88 -9.38 -4.54 11.40
CA GLY A 88 -9.51 -5.07 10.04
C GLY A 88 -10.58 -4.33 9.25
N ASP A 89 -11.67 -3.94 9.89
CA ASP A 89 -12.73 -3.17 9.25
C ASP A 89 -12.23 -1.79 8.82
N ILE A 90 -11.49 -1.10 9.68
CA ILE A 90 -10.96 0.23 9.36
C ILE A 90 -10.03 0.16 8.16
N GLU A 91 -9.10 -0.79 8.14
CA GLU A 91 -8.18 -0.96 7.03
C GLU A 91 -8.92 -1.29 5.73
N ALA A 92 -9.90 -2.18 5.80
CA ALA A 92 -10.68 -2.58 4.63
C ALA A 92 -11.47 -1.41 4.05
N ILE A 93 -12.10 -0.60 4.91
CA ILE A 93 -12.85 0.57 4.45
C ILE A 93 -11.92 1.62 3.85
N ARG A 94 -10.76 1.84 4.46
CA ARG A 94 -9.78 2.80 3.92
C ARG A 94 -9.25 2.36 2.56
N LEU A 95 -9.05 1.07 2.37
CA LEU A 95 -8.63 0.54 1.06
C LEU A 95 -9.70 0.84 0.00
N VAL A 96 -10.95 0.55 0.29
CA VAL A 96 -12.05 0.82 -0.65
C VAL A 96 -12.14 2.32 -0.95
N ALA A 97 -12.04 3.17 0.07
CA ALA A 97 -12.09 4.61 -0.13
C ALA A 97 -10.93 5.11 -0.98
N GLY A 98 -9.73 4.53 -0.81
CA GLY A 98 -8.57 4.90 -1.60
C GLY A 98 -8.72 4.56 -3.07
N ILE A 99 -9.37 3.44 -3.39
CA ILE A 99 -9.55 2.99 -4.77
C ILE A 99 -10.77 3.64 -5.42
N TRP A 100 -11.91 3.66 -4.74
CA TRP A 100 -13.19 4.09 -5.32
C TRP A 100 -13.73 5.41 -4.79
N GLY A 101 -13.14 5.94 -3.72
CA GLY A 101 -13.60 7.17 -3.10
C GLY A 101 -14.47 6.92 -1.86
N VAL A 102 -14.59 7.98 -1.05
CA VAL A 102 -15.32 7.91 0.23
C VAL A 102 -16.80 7.59 0.02
N GLU A 103 -17.42 8.13 -1.04
CA GLU A 103 -18.84 7.89 -1.28
C GLU A 103 -19.12 6.42 -1.56
N THR A 104 -18.26 5.76 -2.30
CA THR A 104 -18.38 4.32 -2.51
C THR A 104 -18.18 3.56 -1.20
N ALA A 105 -17.20 3.97 -0.39
CA ALA A 105 -16.95 3.34 0.90
C ALA A 105 -18.16 3.40 1.81
N LYS A 106 -18.96 4.46 1.73
CA LYS A 106 -20.19 4.59 2.52
C LYS A 106 -21.26 3.56 2.14
N THR A 107 -21.18 2.97 0.95
CA THR A 107 -22.15 1.98 0.50
C THR A 107 -21.82 0.56 0.92
N ILE A 108 -20.65 0.35 1.51
CA ILE A 108 -20.18 -0.98 1.86
C ILE A 108 -20.95 -1.52 3.08
N LYS A 109 -21.37 -2.78 2.98
CA LYS A 109 -21.91 -3.51 4.12
C LYS A 109 -20.76 -3.94 5.02
N ARG A 110 -20.59 -3.23 6.12
CA ARG A 110 -19.50 -3.47 7.05
C ARG A 110 -19.80 -4.63 7.98
N ARG A 111 -18.76 -5.36 8.33
CA ARG A 111 -18.85 -6.45 9.31
C ARG A 111 -18.66 -5.97 10.73
N SER A 112 -18.21 -4.73 10.88
CA SER A 112 -18.08 -4.07 12.17
C SER A 112 -18.89 -2.78 12.15
N ALA A 113 -19.55 -2.46 13.26
CA ALA A 113 -20.35 -1.25 13.39
C ALA A 113 -19.71 -0.23 14.33
N PHE A 114 -18.44 -0.42 14.69
CA PHE A 114 -17.80 0.46 15.67
C PHE A 114 -17.62 1.88 15.18
N TYR A 115 -17.42 2.06 13.86
CA TYR A 115 -17.14 3.38 13.31
C TYR A 115 -18.01 3.63 12.09
N ARG A 116 -18.41 4.90 11.93
CA ARG A 116 -19.03 5.35 10.69
C ARG A 116 -17.92 5.74 9.71
N VAL A 117 -18.20 5.61 8.42
CA VAL A 117 -17.22 5.96 7.40
C VAL A 117 -16.83 7.43 7.51
N GLU A 118 -17.79 8.32 7.75
CA GLU A 118 -17.53 9.75 7.89
C GLU A 118 -16.53 10.06 9.02
N GLU A 119 -16.58 9.30 10.10
CA GLU A 119 -15.69 9.50 11.23
C GLU A 119 -14.26 9.12 10.90
N LEU A 120 -14.08 8.17 9.97
CA LEU A 120 -12.76 7.70 9.57
C LEU A 120 -12.03 8.70 8.68
N PHE A 121 -12.75 9.59 8.02
CA PHE A 121 -12.20 10.49 7.01
C PHE A 121 -12.39 11.97 7.32
N ASN A 122 -12.78 12.29 8.54
CA ASN A 122 -12.92 13.68 8.99
C ASN A 122 -11.69 14.18 9.74
#